data_e95dbf06df008aebc4f6f28412ab071a
#
_entry.id   e95dbf06df008aebc4f6f28412ab071a
#
_cell.length_a   1.000
_cell.length_b   1.000
_cell.length_c   1.000
_cell.angle_alpha   90.00
_cell.angle_beta   90.00
_cell.angle_gamma   90.00
#
_symmetry.space_group_name_H-M   'P 1'
#
loop_
_entity.id
_entity.type
_entity.pdbx_description
1 polymer ?
#
loop_
_entity_poly.entity_id
_entity_poly.type
_entity_poly.pdbx_seq_one_letter_code
_entity_poly.pdbx_strand_id
1 'polypeptide(L)'
;MTEEFKTLRTNVLFCGDDKKVIMVTSAVMGEGKSQTSIRLAASLAEIKKKVLVIDADIRKSVLASRLQATNIEKGMTHFLSGQSNLSEVVYSTNIPGLHIIFSGPYAPNPTELLSGERFKQTLEYLRSMYDYIIIDSAPLGMVVDGAIVAEHSDGAIMVLESGAVKYRLAQNVKTSLENAGCPVLGVVLNKVDRKANGHYYSRYYGKYYGKNYGKYYGEMTGNKGISDENFTRQIKENLK
;
A
#
# COMPACT_ATOMS: atom_id res chain seq x y z
N MET A 1 -12.64 9.45 3.05
CA MET A 1 -12.18 8.04 2.85
C MET A 1 -13.38 7.12 2.69
N THR A 2 -13.31 6.08 1.83
CA THR A 2 -14.43 5.13 1.62
C THR A 2 -14.49 4.08 2.74
N GLU A 3 -15.66 3.46 2.94
CA GLU A 3 -15.86 2.46 4.00
C GLU A 3 -14.97 1.23 3.83
N GLU A 4 -14.65 0.84 2.60
CA GLU A 4 -13.75 -0.29 2.34
C GLU A 4 -12.35 -0.05 2.91
N PHE A 5 -11.82 1.17 2.79
CA PHE A 5 -10.51 1.51 3.34
C PHE A 5 -10.52 1.73 4.85
N LYS A 6 -11.65 2.15 5.43
CA LYS A 6 -11.83 2.15 6.89
C LYS A 6 -11.83 0.72 7.44
N THR A 7 -12.51 -0.21 6.74
CA THR A 7 -12.50 -1.63 7.09
C THR A 7 -11.09 -2.22 6.96
N LEU A 8 -10.39 -1.95 5.85
CA LEU A 8 -9.01 -2.42 5.67
C LEU A 8 -8.09 -1.90 6.78
N ARG A 9 -8.18 -0.61 7.12
CA ARG A 9 -7.46 -0.01 8.25
C ARG A 9 -7.75 -0.75 9.56
N THR A 10 -9.02 -0.99 9.86
CA THR A 10 -9.42 -1.69 11.09
C THR A 10 -8.84 -3.09 11.14
N ASN A 11 -8.84 -3.82 10.03
CA ASN A 11 -8.22 -5.14 9.95
C ASN A 11 -6.71 -5.07 10.17
N VAL A 12 -6.04 -4.05 9.63
CA VAL A 12 -4.60 -3.82 9.86
C VAL A 12 -4.31 -3.54 11.34
N LEU A 13 -5.12 -2.71 12.00
CA LEU A 13 -4.98 -2.44 13.44
C LEU A 13 -5.14 -3.71 14.29
N PHE A 14 -5.94 -4.66 13.85
CA PHE A 14 -6.12 -5.95 14.55
C PHE A 14 -5.01 -6.97 14.30
N CYS A 15 -4.10 -6.71 13.35
CA CYS A 15 -2.95 -7.59 13.13
C CYS A 15 -1.90 -7.54 14.24
N GLY A 16 -1.97 -6.55 15.13
CA GLY A 16 -1.06 -6.37 16.27
C GLY A 16 -0.23 -5.08 16.17
N ASP A 17 0.12 -4.54 17.33
CA ASP A 17 0.88 -3.27 17.44
C ASP A 17 2.36 -3.43 16.99
N ASP A 18 2.84 -4.65 16.89
CA ASP A 18 4.16 -5.01 16.38
C ASP A 18 4.27 -4.92 14.84
N LYS A 19 3.15 -4.88 14.14
CA LYS A 19 3.08 -4.82 12.66
C LYS A 19 3.17 -3.38 12.16
N LYS A 20 4.36 -2.79 12.24
CA LYS A 20 4.61 -1.39 11.82
C LYS A 20 4.99 -1.26 10.34
N VAL A 21 5.84 -2.13 9.84
CA VAL A 21 6.30 -2.13 8.44
C VAL A 21 5.47 -3.12 7.65
N ILE A 22 4.57 -2.61 6.83
CA ILE A 22 3.61 -3.42 6.08
C ILE A 22 3.89 -3.25 4.58
N MET A 23 4.27 -4.35 3.96
CA MET A 23 4.44 -4.42 2.52
C MET A 23 3.10 -4.58 1.82
N VAL A 24 2.89 -3.86 0.73
CA VAL A 24 1.76 -4.06 -0.18
C VAL A 24 2.32 -4.54 -1.52
N THR A 25 1.91 -5.73 -1.92
CA THR A 25 2.37 -6.36 -3.15
C THR A 25 1.21 -6.94 -3.96
N SER A 26 1.50 -7.45 -5.14
CA SER A 26 0.53 -8.07 -6.04
C SER A 26 1.16 -9.23 -6.82
N ALA A 27 0.35 -10.03 -7.48
CA ALA A 27 0.84 -11.12 -8.32
C ALA A 27 1.37 -10.59 -9.66
N VAL A 28 0.67 -9.62 -10.26
CA VAL A 28 1.04 -9.01 -11.54
C VAL A 28 0.90 -7.49 -11.48
N MET A 29 1.37 -6.82 -12.54
CA MET A 29 1.17 -5.37 -12.68
C MET A 29 -0.31 -5.02 -12.86
N GLY A 30 -0.70 -3.82 -12.41
CA GLY A 30 -2.04 -3.28 -12.68
C GLY A 30 -3.13 -3.70 -11.68
N GLU A 31 -2.86 -4.57 -10.71
CA GLU A 31 -3.86 -5.05 -9.73
C GLU A 31 -4.30 -3.99 -8.69
N GLY A 32 -3.62 -2.84 -8.63
CA GLY A 32 -4.01 -1.71 -7.78
C GLY A 32 -3.24 -1.62 -6.46
N LYS A 33 -2.07 -2.28 -6.34
CA LYS A 33 -1.21 -2.23 -5.14
C LYS A 33 -0.90 -0.80 -4.70
N SER A 34 -0.37 0.05 -5.57
CA SER A 34 0.02 1.43 -5.26
C SER A 34 -1.16 2.31 -4.81
N GLN A 35 -2.34 2.11 -5.41
CA GLN A 35 -3.56 2.80 -4.98
C GLN A 35 -4.01 2.32 -3.60
N THR A 36 -3.89 1.02 -3.33
CA THR A 36 -4.21 0.43 -2.03
C THR A 36 -3.25 0.95 -0.96
N SER A 37 -1.94 1.01 -1.26
CA SER A 37 -0.90 1.52 -0.36
C SER A 37 -1.20 2.96 0.09
N ILE A 38 -1.44 3.86 -0.85
CA ILE A 38 -1.72 5.27 -0.56
C ILE A 38 -3.04 5.44 0.20
N ARG A 39 -4.10 4.75 -0.18
CA ARG A 39 -5.40 4.88 0.47
C ARG A 39 -5.40 4.30 1.87
N LEU A 40 -4.70 3.18 2.09
CA LEU A 40 -4.52 2.62 3.43
C LEU A 40 -3.74 3.60 4.31
N ALA A 41 -2.62 4.14 3.81
CA ALA A 41 -1.81 5.11 4.54
C ALA A 41 -2.60 6.37 4.89
N ALA A 42 -3.36 6.92 3.94
CA ALA A 42 -4.24 8.06 4.21
C ALA A 42 -5.32 7.74 5.24
N SER A 43 -5.91 6.52 5.18
CA SER A 43 -6.91 6.09 6.16
C SER A 43 -6.33 5.94 7.57
N LEU A 44 -5.07 5.51 7.71
CA LEU A 44 -4.36 5.49 8.99
C LEU A 44 -4.06 6.90 9.50
N ALA A 45 -3.65 7.82 8.62
CA ALA A 45 -3.40 9.21 8.97
C ALA A 45 -4.68 9.95 9.44
N GLU A 46 -5.86 9.63 8.88
CA GLU A 46 -7.15 10.18 9.34
C GLU A 46 -7.41 9.93 10.83
N ILE A 47 -6.90 8.85 11.39
CA ILE A 47 -6.99 8.53 12.84
C ILE A 47 -5.76 9.01 13.61
N LYS A 48 -5.04 10.01 13.08
CA LYS A 48 -3.88 10.67 13.69
C LYS A 48 -2.66 9.76 13.87
N LYS A 49 -2.54 8.66 13.10
CA LYS A 49 -1.31 7.90 13.03
C LYS A 49 -0.29 8.62 12.15
N LYS A 50 0.97 8.58 12.54
CA LYS A 50 2.08 9.09 11.74
C LYS A 50 2.52 8.00 10.76
N VAL A 51 2.30 8.23 9.47
CA VAL A 51 2.45 7.20 8.43
C VAL A 51 3.45 7.63 7.38
N LEU A 52 4.31 6.71 6.97
CA LEU A 52 5.21 6.88 5.83
C LEU A 52 4.83 5.88 4.74
N VAL A 53 4.71 6.35 3.51
CA VAL A 53 4.67 5.48 2.33
C VAL A 53 6.05 5.48 1.68
N ILE A 54 6.57 4.29 1.40
CA ILE A 54 7.82 4.11 0.66
C ILE A 54 7.49 3.43 -0.67
N ASP A 55 7.82 4.10 -1.76
CA ASP A 55 7.75 3.52 -3.10
C ASP A 55 9.04 2.74 -3.39
N ALA A 56 8.98 1.44 -3.17
CA ALA A 56 10.07 0.50 -3.38
C ALA A 56 10.02 -0.19 -4.76
N ASP A 57 9.06 0.17 -5.65
CA ASP A 57 9.06 -0.25 -7.05
C ASP A 57 10.03 0.64 -7.86
N ILE A 58 11.34 0.53 -7.55
CA ILE A 58 12.39 1.33 -8.18
C ILE A 58 12.73 0.87 -9.61
N ARG A 59 11.99 -0.12 -10.14
CA ARG A 59 12.06 -0.55 -11.54
C ARG A 59 11.08 0.21 -12.42
N LYS A 60 9.82 0.28 -11.99
CA LYS A 60 8.74 0.83 -12.80
C LYS A 60 7.63 1.44 -11.94
N SER A 61 8.02 2.39 -11.09
CA SER A 61 7.03 3.09 -10.29
C SER A 61 6.02 3.86 -11.14
N VAL A 62 4.80 3.86 -10.65
CA VAL A 62 3.71 4.68 -11.18
C VAL A 62 3.15 5.64 -10.11
N LEU A 63 3.73 5.63 -8.90
CA LEU A 63 3.17 6.35 -7.76
C LEU A 63 3.21 7.85 -7.96
N ALA A 64 4.36 8.41 -8.35
CA ALA A 64 4.51 9.84 -8.60
C ALA A 64 3.56 10.34 -9.70
N SER A 65 3.45 9.61 -10.81
CA SER A 65 2.54 9.97 -11.92
C SER A 65 1.07 9.86 -11.51
N ARG A 66 0.68 8.84 -10.75
CA ARG A 66 -0.69 8.67 -10.24
C ARG A 66 -1.10 9.77 -9.28
N LEU A 67 -0.20 10.19 -8.42
CA LEU A 67 -0.41 11.32 -7.52
C LEU A 67 -0.24 12.66 -8.22
N GLN A 68 0.18 12.67 -9.49
CA GLN A 68 0.54 13.85 -10.27
C GLN A 68 1.47 14.76 -9.44
N ALA A 69 2.40 14.13 -8.72
CA ALA A 69 3.37 14.82 -7.93
C ALA A 69 4.31 15.60 -8.86
N THR A 70 4.41 16.90 -8.63
CA THR A 70 5.34 17.79 -9.32
C THR A 70 6.49 18.10 -8.37
N ASN A 71 7.64 18.49 -8.91
CA ASN A 71 8.83 18.86 -8.12
C ASN A 71 9.45 17.73 -7.29
N ILE A 72 9.31 16.48 -7.75
CA ILE A 72 10.01 15.34 -7.15
C ILE A 72 11.40 15.26 -7.83
N GLU A 73 12.38 15.89 -7.21
CA GLU A 73 13.75 15.91 -7.74
C GLU A 73 14.54 14.68 -7.30
N LYS A 74 14.28 14.20 -6.08
CA LYS A 74 15.03 13.11 -5.44
C LYS A 74 14.08 12.03 -4.94
N GLY A 75 14.56 10.78 -4.86
CA GLY A 75 13.76 9.66 -4.37
C GLY A 75 14.63 8.56 -3.79
N MET A 76 14.02 7.41 -3.52
CA MET A 76 14.65 6.25 -2.88
C MET A 76 15.94 5.83 -3.60
N THR A 77 15.96 5.83 -4.93
CA THR A 77 17.14 5.49 -5.72
C THR A 77 18.33 6.41 -5.44
N HIS A 78 18.11 7.74 -5.37
CA HIS A 78 19.16 8.68 -5.01
C HIS A 78 19.68 8.46 -3.60
N PHE A 79 18.75 8.19 -2.65
CA PHE A 79 19.13 7.93 -1.29
C PHE A 79 19.92 6.64 -1.15
N LEU A 80 19.45 5.51 -1.71
CA LEU A 80 20.13 4.22 -1.61
C LEU A 80 21.49 4.21 -2.29
N SER A 81 21.66 4.95 -3.39
CA SER A 81 22.95 5.10 -4.08
C SER A 81 23.90 6.11 -3.41
N GLY A 82 23.53 6.73 -2.29
CA GLY A 82 24.37 7.69 -1.57
C GLY A 82 24.39 9.11 -2.14
N GLN A 83 23.55 9.40 -3.12
CA GLN A 83 23.49 10.72 -3.78
C GLN A 83 22.61 11.73 -3.03
N SER A 84 21.90 11.30 -1.98
CA SER A 84 21.01 12.14 -1.19
C SER A 84 20.96 11.68 0.26
N ASN A 85 20.61 12.61 1.14
CA ASN A 85 20.27 12.32 2.52
C ASN A 85 18.81 11.90 2.65
N LEU A 86 18.44 11.22 3.73
CA LEU A 86 17.06 10.76 3.97
C LEU A 86 16.06 11.94 4.01
N SER A 87 16.44 13.05 4.64
CA SER A 87 15.60 14.26 4.74
C SER A 87 15.24 14.90 3.39
N GLU A 88 16.07 14.68 2.36
CA GLU A 88 15.85 15.24 1.02
C GLU A 88 14.89 14.40 0.16
N VAL A 89 14.57 13.18 0.59
CA VAL A 89 13.70 12.25 -0.15
C VAL A 89 12.37 12.00 0.54
N VAL A 90 12.18 12.52 1.77
CA VAL A 90 10.91 12.45 2.50
C VAL A 90 10.06 13.67 2.19
N TYR A 91 8.96 13.48 1.49
CA TYR A 91 8.03 14.52 1.11
C TYR A 91 6.81 14.54 2.04
N SER A 92 6.45 15.71 2.53
CA SER A 92 5.19 15.93 3.24
C SER A 92 4.02 15.95 2.25
N THR A 93 2.85 15.52 2.71
CA THR A 93 1.62 15.62 1.93
C THR A 93 0.66 16.64 2.57
N ASN A 94 -0.44 16.95 1.90
CA ASN A 94 -1.53 17.75 2.48
C ASN A 94 -2.36 17.00 3.54
N ILE A 95 -2.12 15.70 3.74
CA ILE A 95 -2.75 14.92 4.81
C ILE A 95 -1.83 14.98 6.03
N PRO A 96 -2.26 15.60 7.14
CA PRO A 96 -1.43 15.70 8.33
C PRO A 96 -0.95 14.33 8.82
N GLY A 97 0.35 14.19 9.04
CA GLY A 97 0.96 12.94 9.50
C GLY A 97 1.27 11.92 8.41
N LEU A 98 0.93 12.19 7.15
CA LEU A 98 1.30 11.33 6.01
C LEU A 98 2.49 11.91 5.24
N HIS A 99 3.55 11.12 5.13
CA HIS A 99 4.74 11.41 4.34
C HIS A 99 4.94 10.35 3.27
N ILE A 100 5.69 10.69 2.22
CA ILE A 100 5.98 9.78 1.09
C ILE A 100 7.46 9.87 0.73
N ILE A 101 8.09 8.72 0.47
CA ILE A 101 9.35 8.60 -0.26
C ILE A 101 9.02 8.00 -1.62
N PHE A 102 9.24 8.76 -2.70
CA PHE A 102 9.05 8.27 -4.07
C PHE A 102 10.25 7.44 -4.51
N SER A 103 10.06 6.56 -5.48
CA SER A 103 11.11 5.69 -6.03
C SER A 103 12.32 6.46 -6.57
N GLY A 104 12.09 7.62 -7.17
CA GLY A 104 13.12 8.34 -7.93
C GLY A 104 13.29 7.79 -9.35
N PRO A 105 14.42 8.08 -10.03
CA PRO A 105 14.69 7.59 -11.37
C PRO A 105 14.91 6.07 -11.38
N TYR A 106 14.79 5.47 -12.59
CA TYR A 106 15.10 4.06 -12.79
C TYR A 106 16.53 3.72 -12.32
N ALA A 107 16.66 2.64 -11.55
CA ALA A 107 17.93 2.11 -11.11
C ALA A 107 18.35 0.91 -12.00
N PRO A 108 19.59 0.85 -12.47
CA PRO A 108 20.06 -0.30 -13.24
C PRO A 108 20.23 -1.57 -12.38
N ASN A 109 20.44 -1.41 -11.08
CA ASN A 109 20.69 -2.47 -10.10
C ASN A 109 19.73 -2.40 -8.89
N PRO A 110 18.40 -2.52 -9.09
CA PRO A 110 17.41 -2.34 -8.03
C PRO A 110 17.56 -3.37 -6.93
N THR A 111 17.90 -4.61 -7.26
CA THR A 111 18.07 -5.71 -6.31
C THR A 111 19.18 -5.40 -5.31
N GLU A 112 20.36 -4.96 -5.77
CA GLU A 112 21.50 -4.61 -4.91
C GLU A 112 21.18 -3.39 -4.01
N LEU A 113 20.46 -2.42 -4.53
CA LEU A 113 20.09 -1.24 -3.75
C LEU A 113 19.13 -1.60 -2.60
N LEU A 114 18.14 -2.44 -2.86
CA LEU A 114 17.16 -2.87 -1.85
C LEU A 114 17.73 -3.89 -0.87
N SER A 115 18.67 -4.75 -1.28
CA SER A 115 19.34 -5.69 -0.38
C SER A 115 20.48 -5.06 0.42
N GLY A 116 20.82 -3.81 0.11
CA GLY A 116 21.91 -3.10 0.78
C GLY A 116 21.59 -2.77 2.25
N GLU A 117 22.63 -2.78 3.08
CA GLU A 117 22.54 -2.45 4.52
C GLU A 117 21.89 -1.08 4.76
N ARG A 118 22.05 -0.14 3.83
CA ARG A 118 21.45 1.20 3.92
C ARG A 118 19.92 1.17 3.93
N PHE A 119 19.29 0.29 3.14
CA PHE A 119 17.83 0.13 3.16
C PHE A 119 17.35 -0.41 4.51
N LYS A 120 17.98 -1.46 5.01
CA LYS A 120 17.67 -2.08 6.31
C LYS A 120 17.79 -1.09 7.46
N GLN A 121 18.95 -0.45 7.61
CA GLN A 121 19.20 0.53 8.69
C GLN A 121 18.22 1.70 8.63
N THR A 122 17.85 2.11 7.43
CA THR A 122 16.85 3.18 7.25
C THR A 122 15.48 2.75 7.71
N LEU A 123 15.03 1.54 7.42
CA LEU A 123 13.75 1.04 7.92
C LEU A 123 13.74 0.93 9.45
N GLU A 124 14.83 0.45 10.06
CA GLU A 124 14.96 0.40 11.52
C GLU A 124 14.90 1.80 12.15
N TYR A 125 15.57 2.79 11.56
CA TYR A 125 15.49 4.18 12.00
C TYR A 125 14.07 4.75 11.86
N LEU A 126 13.44 4.55 10.72
CA LEU A 126 12.08 5.05 10.44
C LEU A 126 11.01 4.41 11.33
N ARG A 127 11.19 3.16 11.79
CA ARG A 127 10.31 2.50 12.77
C ARG A 127 10.18 3.27 14.09
N SER A 128 11.20 4.03 14.48
CA SER A 128 11.15 4.86 15.68
C SER A 128 10.38 6.16 15.48
N MET A 129 10.23 6.62 14.24
CA MET A 129 9.66 7.91 13.87
C MET A 129 8.20 7.84 13.43
N TYR A 130 7.74 6.66 12.97
CA TYR A 130 6.42 6.45 12.39
C TYR A 130 5.66 5.34 13.13
N ASP A 131 4.33 5.49 13.21
CA ASP A 131 3.45 4.44 13.72
C ASP A 131 3.31 3.31 12.69
N TYR A 132 3.25 3.68 11.39
CA TYR A 132 3.17 2.74 10.28
C TYR A 132 4.07 3.16 9.12
N ILE A 133 4.70 2.19 8.49
CA ILE A 133 5.45 2.33 7.24
C ILE A 133 4.80 1.39 6.23
N ILE A 134 4.19 1.96 5.19
CA ILE A 134 3.55 1.19 4.12
C ILE A 134 4.50 1.17 2.93
N ILE A 135 4.98 -0.02 2.55
CA ILE A 135 5.91 -0.17 1.43
C ILE A 135 5.15 -0.64 0.19
N ASP A 136 5.04 0.23 -0.82
CA ASP A 136 4.53 -0.14 -2.14
C ASP A 136 5.66 -0.81 -2.92
N SER A 137 5.54 -2.11 -3.17
CA SER A 137 6.60 -2.91 -3.80
C SER A 137 6.30 -3.25 -5.26
N ALA A 138 7.31 -3.74 -5.98
CA ALA A 138 7.09 -4.38 -7.27
C ALA A 138 6.21 -5.65 -7.13
N PRO A 139 5.51 -6.09 -8.21
CA PRO A 139 4.72 -7.31 -8.19
C PRO A 139 5.61 -8.54 -7.93
N LEU A 140 5.37 -9.24 -6.83
CA LEU A 140 6.22 -10.37 -6.40
C LEU A 140 6.11 -11.59 -7.33
N GLY A 141 5.03 -11.73 -8.07
CA GLY A 141 4.90 -12.77 -9.08
C GLY A 141 5.74 -12.56 -10.34
N MET A 142 6.43 -11.41 -10.46
CA MET A 142 7.19 -11.04 -11.65
C MET A 142 8.68 -10.79 -11.38
N VAL A 143 9.05 -10.28 -10.21
CA VAL A 143 10.43 -9.89 -9.88
C VAL A 143 10.78 -10.24 -8.43
N VAL A 144 12.07 -10.50 -8.18
CA VAL A 144 12.57 -10.91 -6.86
C VAL A 144 12.70 -9.76 -5.85
N ASP A 145 12.70 -8.51 -6.32
CA ASP A 145 12.86 -7.33 -5.44
C ASP A 145 11.82 -7.29 -4.31
N GLY A 146 10.60 -7.77 -4.61
CA GLY A 146 9.56 -7.89 -3.60
C GLY A 146 9.92 -8.86 -2.47
N ALA A 147 10.67 -9.92 -2.73
CA ALA A 147 11.09 -10.85 -1.68
C ALA A 147 12.11 -10.18 -0.74
N ILE A 148 13.00 -9.35 -1.26
CA ILE A 148 13.96 -8.58 -0.45
C ILE A 148 13.25 -7.59 0.45
N VAL A 149 12.25 -6.87 -0.09
CA VAL A 149 11.42 -5.96 0.71
C VAL A 149 10.65 -6.73 1.79
N ALA A 150 10.17 -7.93 1.47
CA ALA A 150 9.44 -8.79 2.40
C ALA A 150 10.29 -9.18 3.62
N GLU A 151 11.57 -9.49 3.47
CA GLU A 151 12.49 -9.82 4.57
C GLU A 151 12.60 -8.72 5.64
N HIS A 152 12.32 -7.47 5.28
CA HIS A 152 12.37 -6.31 6.16
C HIS A 152 11.00 -5.81 6.61
N SER A 153 9.93 -6.57 6.27
CA SER A 153 8.54 -6.21 6.57
C SER A 153 7.97 -7.11 7.68
N ASP A 154 7.12 -6.54 8.54
CA ASP A 154 6.44 -7.28 9.61
C ASP A 154 5.29 -8.14 9.09
N GLY A 155 4.85 -7.85 7.86
CA GLY A 155 3.84 -8.61 7.17
C GLY A 155 3.47 -7.97 5.84
N ALA A 156 2.75 -8.73 5.01
CA ALA A 156 2.37 -8.32 3.68
C ALA A 156 0.86 -8.33 3.47
N ILE A 157 0.38 -7.35 2.71
CA ILE A 157 -0.97 -7.33 2.14
C ILE A 157 -0.84 -7.65 0.65
N MET A 158 -1.52 -8.71 0.22
CA MET A 158 -1.60 -9.07 -1.19
C MET A 158 -2.81 -8.39 -1.84
N VAL A 159 -2.59 -7.67 -2.93
CA VAL A 159 -3.67 -7.06 -3.72
C VAL A 159 -3.85 -7.89 -4.98
N LEU A 160 -5.05 -8.42 -5.17
CA LEU A 160 -5.40 -9.27 -6.31
C LEU A 160 -6.59 -8.67 -7.08
N GLU A 161 -6.50 -8.64 -8.40
CA GLU A 161 -7.62 -8.24 -9.25
C GLU A 161 -8.63 -9.39 -9.37
N SER A 162 -9.89 -9.09 -9.10
CA SER A 162 -10.99 -10.06 -9.17
C SER A 162 -11.12 -10.63 -10.58
N GLY A 163 -11.08 -11.96 -10.68
CA GLY A 163 -11.24 -12.70 -11.94
C GLY A 163 -10.04 -12.65 -12.90
N ALA A 164 -8.97 -11.89 -12.59
CA ALA A 164 -7.82 -11.75 -13.50
C ALA A 164 -6.65 -12.68 -13.16
N VAL A 165 -6.46 -13.02 -11.89
CA VAL A 165 -5.31 -13.81 -11.43
C VAL A 165 -5.66 -15.27 -11.23
N LYS A 166 -4.85 -16.17 -11.80
CA LYS A 166 -4.99 -17.60 -11.55
C LYS A 166 -4.63 -17.92 -10.09
N TYR A 167 -5.45 -18.74 -9.45
CA TYR A 167 -5.26 -19.16 -8.05
C TYR A 167 -3.84 -19.66 -7.75
N ARG A 168 -3.26 -20.48 -8.65
CA ARG A 168 -1.90 -20.99 -8.50
C ARG A 168 -0.84 -19.88 -8.42
N LEU A 169 -1.01 -18.79 -9.19
CA LEU A 169 -0.08 -17.67 -9.15
C LEU A 169 -0.17 -16.92 -7.80
N ALA A 170 -1.40 -16.71 -7.31
CA ALA A 170 -1.59 -16.11 -5.98
C ALA A 170 -0.99 -16.98 -4.86
N GLN A 171 -1.13 -18.30 -4.95
CA GLN A 171 -0.49 -19.22 -4.01
C GLN A 171 1.05 -19.15 -4.06
N ASN A 172 1.64 -19.07 -5.26
CA ASN A 172 3.09 -18.95 -5.41
C ASN A 172 3.59 -17.65 -4.75
N VAL A 173 2.87 -16.53 -4.92
CA VAL A 173 3.22 -15.25 -4.26
C VAL A 173 3.14 -15.38 -2.74
N LYS A 174 2.08 -16.01 -2.22
CA LYS A 174 1.95 -16.28 -0.78
C LYS A 174 3.14 -17.11 -0.26
N THR A 175 3.47 -18.21 -0.93
CA THR A 175 4.60 -19.06 -0.55
C THR A 175 5.93 -18.30 -0.60
N SER A 176 6.12 -17.41 -1.59
CA SER A 176 7.33 -16.57 -1.67
C SER A 176 7.45 -15.61 -0.51
N LEU A 177 6.34 -15.01 -0.07
CA LEU A 177 6.31 -14.13 1.12
C LEU A 177 6.65 -14.93 2.40
N GLU A 178 6.04 -16.09 2.57
CA GLU A 178 6.27 -16.96 3.73
C GLU A 178 7.73 -17.45 3.78
N ASN A 179 8.31 -17.81 2.64
CA ASN A 179 9.72 -18.21 2.54
C ASN A 179 10.67 -17.05 2.87
N ALA A 180 10.29 -15.80 2.59
CA ALA A 180 11.03 -14.61 3.00
C ALA A 180 10.81 -14.23 4.48
N GLY A 181 10.08 -15.04 5.26
CA GLY A 181 9.77 -14.76 6.66
C GLY A 181 8.71 -13.68 6.88
N CYS A 182 8.01 -13.25 5.81
CA CYS A 182 7.00 -12.21 5.86
C CYS A 182 5.59 -12.83 5.86
N PRO A 183 4.86 -12.80 6.98
CA PRO A 183 3.51 -13.37 7.04
C PRO A 183 2.53 -12.56 6.18
N VAL A 184 1.61 -13.26 5.53
CA VAL A 184 0.50 -12.61 4.81
C VAL A 184 -0.57 -12.18 5.83
N LEU A 185 -0.70 -10.88 6.05
CA LEU A 185 -1.70 -10.29 6.95
C LEU A 185 -3.11 -10.38 6.38
N GLY A 186 -3.23 -10.35 5.07
CA GLY A 186 -4.50 -10.45 4.38
C GLY A 186 -4.41 -10.26 2.87
N VAL A 187 -5.56 -10.44 2.22
CA VAL A 187 -5.72 -10.25 0.78
C VAL A 187 -6.78 -9.20 0.52
N VAL A 188 -6.46 -8.23 -0.32
CA VAL A 188 -7.41 -7.25 -0.87
C VAL A 188 -7.84 -7.71 -2.24
N LEU A 189 -9.10 -8.10 -2.38
CA LEU A 189 -9.70 -8.37 -3.68
C LEU A 189 -10.16 -7.05 -4.31
N ASN A 190 -9.43 -6.60 -5.30
CA ASN A 190 -9.66 -5.31 -5.98
C ASN A 190 -10.45 -5.47 -7.28
N LYS A 191 -11.00 -4.37 -7.78
CA LYS A 191 -11.74 -4.29 -9.05
C LYS A 191 -12.92 -5.27 -9.13
N VAL A 192 -13.58 -5.53 -8.01
CA VAL A 192 -14.73 -6.44 -7.96
C VAL A 192 -15.92 -5.80 -8.67
N ASP A 193 -16.47 -6.47 -9.70
CA ASP A 193 -17.72 -6.07 -10.31
C ASP A 193 -18.90 -6.39 -9.37
N ARG A 194 -19.40 -5.32 -8.72
CA ARG A 194 -20.52 -5.44 -7.78
C ARG A 194 -21.84 -5.83 -8.46
N LYS A 195 -22.00 -5.53 -9.75
CA LYS A 195 -23.23 -5.85 -10.49
C LYS A 195 -23.28 -7.33 -10.87
N ALA A 196 -22.17 -7.90 -11.29
CA ALA A 196 -22.05 -9.32 -11.61
C ALA A 196 -22.09 -10.25 -10.37
N ASN A 197 -21.63 -9.76 -9.21
CA ASN A 197 -21.46 -10.55 -7.98
C ASN A 197 -22.41 -10.18 -6.84
N GLY A 198 -23.52 -9.49 -7.10
CA GLY A 198 -24.49 -9.03 -6.09
C GLY A 198 -24.98 -10.12 -5.11
N HIS A 199 -25.10 -11.38 -5.58
CA HIS A 199 -25.50 -12.52 -4.76
C HIS A 199 -24.40 -12.98 -3.79
N TYR A 200 -23.13 -12.88 -4.19
CA TYR A 200 -21.99 -13.31 -3.35
C TYR A 200 -21.73 -12.30 -2.21
N TYR A 201 -21.82 -11.01 -2.50
CA TYR A 201 -21.66 -9.92 -1.52
C TYR A 201 -22.77 -9.92 -0.47
N SER A 202 -24.02 -10.07 -0.89
CA SER A 202 -25.17 -10.16 0.01
C SER A 202 -25.07 -11.35 0.96
N ARG A 203 -24.55 -12.48 0.51
CA ARG A 203 -24.44 -13.71 1.33
C ARG A 203 -23.29 -13.66 2.34
N TYR A 204 -22.17 -13.00 2.00
CA TYR A 204 -21.00 -12.89 2.88
C TYR A 204 -21.17 -11.80 3.94
N TYR A 205 -21.65 -10.62 3.55
CA TYR A 205 -21.92 -9.50 4.46
C TYR A 205 -23.19 -9.72 5.28
N GLY A 206 -24.23 -10.32 4.71
CA GLY A 206 -25.46 -10.63 5.43
C GLY A 206 -25.30 -11.68 6.52
N LYS A 207 -24.28 -12.54 6.45
CA LYS A 207 -24.02 -13.58 7.46
C LYS A 207 -23.17 -13.07 8.63
N TYR A 208 -22.32 -12.05 8.41
CA TYR A 208 -21.44 -11.46 9.42
C TYR A 208 -22.04 -10.22 10.12
N TYR A 209 -22.90 -9.49 9.42
CA TYR A 209 -23.56 -8.28 9.96
C TYR A 209 -25.08 -8.51 9.90
N GLY A 210 -25.64 -9.16 10.92
CA GLY A 210 -27.02 -9.59 10.98
C GLY A 210 -28.06 -8.54 10.55
N LYS A 211 -29.29 -8.98 10.28
CA LYS A 211 -30.45 -8.26 9.72
C LYS A 211 -30.70 -6.81 10.22
N ASN A 212 -30.12 -6.42 11.35
CA ASN A 212 -30.31 -5.08 11.92
C ASN A 212 -29.36 -4.01 11.35
N TYR A 213 -28.21 -4.39 10.75
CA TYR A 213 -27.27 -3.42 10.16
C TYR A 213 -27.65 -3.00 8.74
N GLY A 214 -28.35 -3.85 8.00
CA GLY A 214 -28.77 -3.54 6.62
C GLY A 214 -29.76 -2.36 6.52
N LYS A 215 -30.53 -2.10 7.56
CA LYS A 215 -31.45 -0.97 7.63
C LYS A 215 -30.74 0.37 7.88
N TYR A 216 -29.63 0.34 8.63
CA TYR A 216 -28.82 1.53 8.93
C TYR A 216 -27.98 1.99 7.74
N TYR A 217 -27.53 1.07 6.87
CA TYR A 217 -26.70 1.38 5.69
C TYR A 217 -27.52 1.74 4.44
N GLY A 218 -28.78 1.32 4.36
CA GLY A 218 -29.65 1.64 3.21
C GLY A 218 -29.99 3.14 3.12
N GLU A 219 -30.01 3.85 4.23
CA GLU A 219 -30.28 5.30 4.28
C GLU A 219 -29.01 6.18 4.12
N MET A 220 -27.81 5.63 4.33
CA MET A 220 -26.55 6.37 4.19
C MET A 220 -25.91 6.32 2.81
N THR A 221 -26.38 5.48 1.89
CA THR A 221 -25.81 5.36 0.53
C THR A 221 -26.17 6.50 -0.41
N GLY A 222 -26.84 7.55 0.07
CA GLY A 222 -27.08 8.79 -0.67
C GLY A 222 -25.88 9.74 -0.77
N ASN A 223 -24.79 9.49 -0.05
CA ASN A 223 -23.62 10.37 -0.07
C ASN A 223 -22.55 9.81 -1.01
N LYS A 224 -22.36 10.47 -2.15
CA LYS A 224 -21.33 10.16 -3.15
C LYS A 224 -19.96 10.08 -2.48
N GLY A 225 -19.39 8.89 -2.43
CA GLY A 225 -17.98 8.71 -2.05
C GLY A 225 -17.09 9.64 -2.89
N ILE A 226 -16.05 10.18 -2.29
CA ILE A 226 -15.06 11.03 -2.98
C ILE A 226 -14.55 10.23 -4.17
N SER A 227 -14.76 10.76 -5.39
CA SER A 227 -14.26 10.13 -6.63
C SER A 227 -12.74 10.02 -6.59
N ASP A 228 -12.17 9.09 -7.34
CA ASP A 228 -10.70 8.90 -7.41
C ASP A 228 -9.97 10.19 -7.80
N GLU A 229 -10.60 11.02 -8.63
CA GLU A 229 -10.09 12.33 -9.01
C GLU A 229 -10.03 13.31 -7.84
N ASN A 230 -11.03 13.34 -6.96
CA ASN A 230 -11.03 14.20 -5.78
C ASN A 230 -10.02 13.74 -4.71
N PHE A 231 -9.82 12.44 -4.54
CA PHE A 231 -8.79 11.92 -3.63
C PHE A 231 -7.38 12.27 -4.14
N THR A 232 -7.14 12.06 -5.43
CA THR A 232 -5.88 12.44 -6.08
C THR A 232 -5.64 13.94 -6.00
N ARG A 233 -6.69 14.77 -6.17
CA ARG A 233 -6.62 16.22 -6.05
C ARG A 233 -6.29 16.69 -4.63
N GLN A 234 -6.82 16.03 -3.60
CA GLN A 234 -6.49 16.33 -2.20
C GLN A 234 -5.01 16.07 -1.86
N ILE A 235 -4.38 15.07 -2.46
CA ILE A 235 -2.93 14.80 -2.24
C ILE A 235 -2.06 15.80 -3.01
N LYS A 236 -2.55 16.34 -4.16
CA LYS A 236 -1.79 17.22 -5.06
C LYS A 236 -1.51 18.61 -4.55
N GLU A 237 -2.45 19.22 -3.85
CA GLU A 237 -2.43 20.67 -3.60
C GLU A 237 -1.29 21.14 -2.70
N ASN A 238 -0.51 20.21 -2.08
CA ASN A 238 0.55 20.56 -1.14
C ASN A 238 1.82 19.67 -1.21
N LEU A 239 2.10 19.03 -2.34
CA LEU A 239 3.43 18.51 -2.61
C LEU A 239 4.32 19.70 -3.04
N LYS A 240 4.69 20.55 -2.07
CA LYS A 240 5.67 21.61 -2.21
C LYS A 240 6.98 21.23 -1.58
#